data_a3e1de641e3819232aab5179c182f829
#
_entry.id   a3e1de641e3819232aab5179c182f829
#
_cell.length_a   1.000
_cell.length_b   1.000
_cell.length_c   1.000
_cell.angle_alpha   90.00
_cell.angle_beta   90.00
_cell.angle_gamma   90.00
#
_symmetry.space_group_name_H-M   'P 1'
#
loop_
_entity.id
_entity.type
_entity.pdbx_description
1 polymer ?
#
loop_
_entity_poly.entity_id
_entity_poly.type
_entity_poly.pdbx_seq_one_letter_code
_entity_poly.pdbx_strand_id
1 'polypeptide(L)'
;DKKFGVINISKSGTTTETALAFRLLKKQCEDQRGKEMASKVIVAITDAVKGAARITANKEGYKSFIIPDNVGGRFSVLTPVGLLPIAVAGFDIEALVNGAQDMEKSCAPEVPFEENIAAMYAATRNALYADGKKIEILVNYQPKLHFTSEWWKQLYGESEGKENKGIFPASVEFTADLH
;
A
#
# COMPACT_ATOMS: atom_id res chain seq x y z
N ASP A 1 16.91 -25.59 -5.80
CA ASP A 1 16.28 -24.73 -4.79
C ASP A 1 16.91 -23.36 -4.78
N LYS A 2 16.13 -22.33 -5.13
CA LYS A 2 16.61 -20.94 -5.13
C LYS A 2 16.59 -20.38 -3.71
N LYS A 3 17.70 -19.81 -3.27
CA LYS A 3 17.77 -19.08 -2.01
C LYS A 3 16.98 -17.77 -2.11
N PHE A 4 16.20 -17.43 -1.09
CA PHE A 4 15.38 -16.23 -1.06
C PHE A 4 15.66 -15.36 0.18
N GLY A 5 15.24 -14.12 0.17
CA GLY A 5 15.13 -13.22 1.32
C GLY A 5 13.67 -12.92 1.61
N VAL A 6 13.39 -12.25 2.71
CA VAL A 6 12.02 -11.92 3.15
C VAL A 6 11.90 -10.44 3.49
N ILE A 7 10.89 -9.78 2.97
CA ILE A 7 10.47 -8.45 3.42
C ILE A 7 9.20 -8.66 4.25
N ASN A 8 9.29 -8.48 5.55
CA ASN A 8 8.15 -8.58 6.47
C ASN A 8 7.59 -7.20 6.76
N ILE A 9 6.35 -6.95 6.33
CA ILE A 9 5.67 -5.65 6.46
C ILE A 9 4.50 -5.81 7.42
N SER A 10 4.63 -5.28 8.62
CA SER A 10 3.55 -5.26 9.60
C SER A 10 3.84 -4.23 10.68
N LYS A 11 2.93 -3.28 10.90
CA LYS A 11 3.09 -2.26 11.93
C LYS A 11 3.12 -2.87 13.32
N SER A 12 2.12 -3.66 13.68
CA SER A 12 2.02 -4.32 14.98
C SER A 12 2.82 -5.64 15.07
N GLY A 13 2.90 -6.38 13.96
CA GLY A 13 3.42 -7.74 13.94
C GLY A 13 2.44 -8.80 14.46
N THR A 14 1.18 -8.42 14.72
CA THR A 14 0.15 -9.31 15.29
C THR A 14 -0.99 -9.63 14.32
N THR A 15 -0.99 -9.04 13.13
CA THR A 15 -1.93 -9.43 12.06
C THR A 15 -1.71 -10.90 11.74
N THR A 16 -2.76 -11.70 11.89
CA THR A 16 -2.68 -13.17 11.86
C THR A 16 -2.04 -13.71 10.59
N GLU A 17 -2.49 -13.24 9.43
CA GLU A 17 -2.01 -13.68 8.11
C GLU A 17 -0.52 -13.40 7.94
N THR A 18 -0.10 -12.17 8.22
CA THR A 18 1.31 -11.76 8.13
C THR A 18 2.18 -12.50 9.13
N ALA A 19 1.71 -12.68 10.36
CA ALA A 19 2.47 -13.35 11.41
C ALA A 19 2.68 -14.85 11.11
N LEU A 20 1.65 -15.53 10.59
CA LEU A 20 1.74 -16.95 10.20
C LEU A 20 2.66 -17.13 9.00
N ALA A 21 2.45 -16.34 7.93
CA ALA A 21 3.29 -16.38 6.74
C ALA A 21 4.77 -16.09 7.08
N PHE A 22 5.03 -15.06 7.89
CA PHE A 22 6.38 -14.72 8.31
C PHE A 22 7.05 -15.84 9.12
N ARG A 23 6.33 -16.49 10.04
CA ARG A 23 6.88 -17.61 10.81
C ARG A 23 7.35 -18.74 9.91
N LEU A 24 6.56 -19.10 8.91
CA LEU A 24 6.89 -20.18 7.98
C LEU A 24 8.08 -19.80 7.09
N LEU A 25 8.05 -18.60 6.49
CA LEU A 25 9.11 -18.13 5.61
C LEU A 25 10.42 -17.87 6.34
N LYS A 26 10.37 -17.35 7.57
CA LYS A 26 11.54 -17.20 8.44
C LYS A 26 12.20 -18.55 8.67
N LYS A 27 11.41 -19.56 9.11
CA LYS A 27 11.94 -20.90 9.35
C LYS A 27 12.57 -21.47 8.09
N GLN A 28 11.92 -21.41 6.96
CA GLN A 28 12.45 -21.93 5.70
C GLN A 28 13.75 -21.19 5.27
N CYS A 29 13.82 -19.87 5.49
CA CYS A 29 15.01 -19.09 5.21
C CYS A 29 16.18 -19.50 6.13
N GLU A 30 15.91 -19.72 7.41
CA GLU A 30 16.90 -20.19 8.39
C GLU A 30 17.38 -21.61 8.06
N ASP A 31 16.49 -22.52 7.67
CA ASP A 31 16.82 -23.88 7.26
C ASP A 31 17.73 -23.90 6.00
N GLN A 32 17.52 -22.97 5.06
CA GLN A 32 18.32 -22.89 3.83
C GLN A 32 19.66 -22.17 3.98
N ARG A 33 19.76 -21.21 4.88
CA ARG A 33 20.92 -20.28 4.93
C ARG A 33 21.69 -20.33 6.25
N GLY A 34 21.13 -20.94 7.28
CA GLY A 34 21.55 -20.75 8.66
C GLY A 34 21.04 -19.43 9.25
N LYS A 35 20.90 -19.39 10.55
CA LYS A 35 20.27 -18.28 11.28
C LYS A 35 20.99 -16.94 11.08
N GLU A 36 22.30 -16.93 11.09
CA GLU A 36 23.12 -15.71 10.92
C GLU A 36 22.93 -15.10 9.52
N MET A 37 22.95 -15.92 8.47
CA MET A 37 22.77 -15.42 7.11
C MET A 37 21.31 -15.05 6.85
N ALA A 38 20.35 -15.76 7.42
CA ALA A 38 18.93 -15.43 7.33
C ALA A 38 18.65 -14.04 7.92
N SER A 39 19.27 -13.69 9.05
CA SER A 39 19.09 -12.36 9.66
C SER A 39 19.56 -11.20 8.76
N LYS A 40 20.50 -11.44 7.86
CA LYS A 40 21.03 -10.43 6.92
C LYS A 40 20.13 -10.23 5.68
N VAL A 41 19.27 -11.18 5.37
CA VAL A 41 18.39 -11.16 4.19
C VAL A 41 16.90 -11.07 4.54
N ILE A 42 16.58 -10.99 5.82
CA ILE A 42 15.25 -10.65 6.31
C ILE A 42 15.23 -9.16 6.65
N VAL A 43 14.28 -8.44 6.08
CA VAL A 43 14.07 -7.01 6.34
C VAL A 43 12.70 -6.83 6.98
N ALA A 44 12.62 -6.03 8.04
CA ALA A 44 11.37 -5.68 8.69
C ALA A 44 10.94 -4.24 8.37
N ILE A 45 9.71 -4.05 7.94
CA ILE A 45 9.09 -2.73 7.83
C ILE A 45 7.98 -2.67 8.86
N THR A 46 8.16 -1.88 9.92
CA THR A 46 7.35 -1.97 11.13
C THR A 46 7.33 -0.65 11.90
N ASP A 47 6.62 -0.63 13.02
CA ASP A 47 6.61 0.49 13.97
C ASP A 47 8.03 0.88 14.42
N ALA A 48 8.23 2.15 14.78
CA ALA A 48 9.52 2.65 15.22
C ALA A 48 9.97 2.08 16.58
N VAL A 49 9.03 1.87 17.49
CA VAL A 49 9.31 1.64 18.92
C VAL A 49 8.68 0.36 19.46
N LYS A 50 7.45 0.04 19.04
CA LYS A 50 6.59 -0.97 19.67
C LYS A 50 6.12 -2.05 18.70
N GLY A 51 5.47 -3.07 19.25
CA GLY A 51 4.87 -4.17 18.48
C GLY A 51 5.79 -5.39 18.37
N ALA A 52 5.17 -6.53 18.11
CA ALA A 52 5.85 -7.84 18.05
C ALA A 52 6.88 -7.89 16.92
N ALA A 53 6.60 -7.25 15.77
CA ALA A 53 7.52 -7.20 14.65
C ALA A 53 8.77 -6.36 14.99
N ARG A 54 8.64 -5.23 15.68
CA ARG A 54 9.78 -4.42 16.17
C ARG A 54 10.63 -5.20 17.17
N ILE A 55 10.00 -5.83 18.15
CA ILE A 55 10.70 -6.65 19.16
C ILE A 55 11.50 -7.75 18.46
N THR A 56 10.88 -8.44 17.51
CA THR A 56 11.54 -9.50 16.74
C THR A 56 12.69 -8.96 15.91
N ALA A 57 12.51 -7.86 15.21
CA ALA A 57 13.56 -7.25 14.38
C ALA A 57 14.79 -6.86 15.22
N ASN A 58 14.57 -6.25 16.39
CA ASN A 58 15.65 -5.88 17.29
C ASN A 58 16.36 -7.11 17.86
N LYS A 59 15.62 -8.12 18.30
CA LYS A 59 16.17 -9.37 18.86
C LYS A 59 17.00 -10.16 17.86
N GLU A 60 16.54 -10.27 16.63
CA GLU A 60 17.16 -11.07 15.59
C GLU A 60 18.19 -10.27 14.75
N GLY A 61 18.30 -8.96 14.98
CA GLY A 61 19.21 -8.08 14.25
C GLY A 61 18.82 -7.81 12.79
N TYR A 62 17.53 -7.81 12.48
CA TYR A 62 17.06 -7.53 11.11
C TYR A 62 17.28 -6.07 10.74
N LYS A 63 17.72 -5.81 9.50
CA LYS A 63 17.61 -4.47 8.93
C LYS A 63 16.13 -4.07 8.93
N SER A 64 15.84 -2.86 9.38
CA SER A 64 14.46 -2.42 9.50
C SER A 64 14.24 -1.00 9.00
N PHE A 65 13.02 -0.76 8.51
CA PHE A 65 12.50 0.54 8.11
C PHE A 65 11.25 0.85 8.93
N ILE A 66 10.97 2.14 9.08
CA ILE A 66 9.88 2.62 9.93
C ILE A 66 8.64 2.88 9.09
N ILE A 67 7.49 2.41 9.59
CA ILE A 67 6.17 2.86 9.12
C ILE A 67 5.82 4.10 9.94
N PRO A 68 5.66 5.29 9.34
CA PRO A 68 5.30 6.49 10.08
C PRO A 68 3.97 6.32 10.83
N ASP A 69 3.92 6.84 12.06
CA ASP A 69 2.73 6.66 12.91
C ASP A 69 1.48 7.35 12.38
N ASN A 70 1.66 8.49 11.71
CA ASN A 70 0.60 9.30 11.12
C ASN A 70 0.17 8.84 9.71
N VAL A 71 0.71 7.73 9.20
CA VAL A 71 0.34 7.17 7.90
C VAL A 71 -0.40 5.85 8.10
N GLY A 72 -1.66 5.81 7.68
CA GLY A 72 -2.47 4.58 7.64
C GLY A 72 -2.02 3.62 6.54
N GLY A 73 -2.34 2.33 6.69
CA GLY A 73 -1.90 1.27 5.76
C GLY A 73 -2.23 1.55 4.30
N ARG A 74 -3.47 1.92 4.01
CA ARG A 74 -3.96 2.22 2.65
C ARG A 74 -3.35 3.47 2.01
N PHE A 75 -2.67 4.32 2.79
CA PHE A 75 -1.96 5.52 2.33
C PHE A 75 -0.44 5.33 2.26
N SER A 76 0.08 4.13 2.51
CA SER A 76 1.49 3.93 2.84
C SER A 76 2.39 3.58 1.65
N VAL A 77 1.89 3.57 0.43
CA VAL A 77 2.66 3.16 -0.77
C VAL A 77 3.93 4.00 -0.99
N LEU A 78 3.91 5.29 -0.67
CA LEU A 78 5.05 6.20 -0.77
C LEU A 78 5.94 6.22 0.49
N THR A 79 5.75 5.28 1.40
CA THR A 79 6.63 5.01 2.54
C THR A 79 7.48 3.76 2.25
N PRO A 80 8.39 3.35 3.12
CA PRO A 80 9.10 2.09 2.96
C PRO A 80 8.22 0.87 2.70
N VAL A 81 6.94 0.92 3.08
CA VAL A 81 5.95 -0.15 2.84
C VAL A 81 5.81 -0.48 1.35
N GLY A 82 5.71 0.53 0.49
CA GLY A 82 5.65 0.32 -0.95
C GLY A 82 7.01 0.48 -1.62
N LEU A 83 7.79 1.51 -1.23
CA LEU A 83 9.03 1.85 -1.94
C LEU A 83 10.08 0.74 -1.87
N LEU A 84 10.24 0.03 -0.74
CA LEU A 84 11.25 -1.02 -0.66
C LEU A 84 10.91 -2.23 -1.56
N PRO A 85 9.71 -2.83 -1.53
CA PRO A 85 9.35 -3.90 -2.47
C PRO A 85 9.45 -3.47 -3.94
N ILE A 86 9.04 -2.26 -4.27
CA ILE A 86 9.09 -1.70 -5.63
C ILE A 86 10.55 -1.58 -6.10
N ALA A 87 11.45 -1.06 -5.24
CA ALA A 87 12.87 -0.98 -5.54
C ALA A 87 13.51 -2.36 -5.71
N VAL A 88 13.17 -3.32 -4.84
CA VAL A 88 13.66 -4.71 -4.94
C VAL A 88 13.16 -5.39 -6.23
N ALA A 89 11.98 -5.03 -6.70
CA ALA A 89 11.45 -5.49 -7.98
C ALA A 89 12.15 -4.85 -9.20
N GLY A 90 13.04 -3.86 -8.99
CA GLY A 90 13.80 -3.21 -10.03
C GLY A 90 13.13 -2.01 -10.71
N PHE A 91 12.06 -1.49 -10.12
CA PHE A 91 11.39 -0.29 -10.63
C PHE A 91 12.05 0.98 -10.10
N ASP A 92 11.91 2.06 -10.87
CA ASP A 92 12.41 3.39 -10.54
C ASP A 92 11.51 4.07 -9.48
N ILE A 93 11.96 4.01 -8.22
CA ILE A 93 11.23 4.64 -7.11
C ILE A 93 11.39 6.16 -7.09
N GLU A 94 12.44 6.72 -7.70
CA GLU A 94 12.62 8.17 -7.80
C GLU A 94 11.59 8.75 -8.77
N ALA A 95 11.39 8.13 -9.93
CA ALA A 95 10.35 8.52 -10.87
C ALA A 95 8.95 8.42 -10.23
N LEU A 96 8.68 7.39 -9.42
CA LEU A 96 7.42 7.25 -8.69
C LEU A 96 7.20 8.40 -7.71
N VAL A 97 8.22 8.74 -6.91
CA VAL A 97 8.13 9.84 -5.93
C VAL A 97 8.01 11.19 -6.62
N ASN A 98 8.76 11.43 -7.70
CA ASN A 98 8.67 12.65 -8.48
C ASN A 98 7.26 12.85 -9.07
N GLY A 99 6.64 11.80 -9.61
CA GLY A 99 5.26 11.85 -10.09
C GLY A 99 4.26 12.22 -8.98
N ALA A 100 4.45 11.69 -7.77
CA ALA A 100 3.63 12.05 -6.62
C ALA A 100 3.82 13.51 -6.19
N GLN A 101 5.06 14.02 -6.20
CA GLN A 101 5.37 15.42 -5.90
C GLN A 101 4.77 16.38 -6.94
N ASP A 102 4.79 16.01 -8.21
CA ASP A 102 4.19 16.84 -9.27
C ASP A 102 2.66 16.88 -9.13
N MET A 103 2.05 15.75 -8.80
CA MET A 103 0.61 15.71 -8.53
C MET A 103 0.24 16.50 -7.26
N GLU A 104 1.05 16.44 -6.22
CA GLU A 104 0.84 17.22 -4.99
C GLU A 104 0.79 18.72 -5.27
N LYS A 105 1.73 19.25 -6.10
CA LYS A 105 1.70 20.64 -6.51
C LYS A 105 0.41 21.02 -7.26
N SER A 106 -0.07 20.13 -8.13
CA SER A 106 -1.30 20.34 -8.90
C SER A 106 -2.58 20.26 -8.04
N CYS A 107 -2.48 19.69 -6.86
CA CYS A 107 -3.61 19.52 -5.93
C CYS A 107 -3.46 20.35 -4.64
N ALA A 108 -2.48 21.26 -4.59
CA ALA A 108 -2.24 22.10 -3.42
C ALA A 108 -3.44 23.03 -3.14
N PRO A 109 -3.64 23.45 -1.87
CA PRO A 109 -4.78 24.29 -1.49
C PRO A 109 -4.84 25.65 -2.22
N GLU A 110 -3.70 26.14 -2.71
CA GLU A 110 -3.56 27.41 -3.43
C GLU A 110 -3.97 27.31 -4.90
N VAL A 111 -4.11 26.08 -5.44
CA VAL A 111 -4.52 25.87 -6.83
C VAL A 111 -6.01 26.20 -6.97
N PRO A 112 -6.40 27.06 -7.93
CA PRO A 112 -7.80 27.37 -8.18
C PRO A 112 -8.65 26.13 -8.38
N PHE A 113 -9.89 26.15 -7.90
CA PHE A 113 -10.77 24.98 -7.93
C PHE A 113 -10.88 24.35 -9.33
N GLU A 114 -11.02 25.18 -10.37
CA GLU A 114 -11.18 24.75 -11.76
C GLU A 114 -9.92 24.11 -12.37
N GLU A 115 -8.77 24.29 -11.72
CA GLU A 115 -7.49 23.71 -12.10
C GLU A 115 -7.07 22.54 -11.17
N ASN A 116 -7.71 22.44 -10.00
CA ASN A 116 -7.40 21.42 -9.00
C ASN A 116 -8.20 20.14 -9.25
N ILE A 117 -7.57 19.19 -9.92
CA ILE A 117 -8.20 17.92 -10.32
C ILE A 117 -8.76 17.15 -9.12
N ALA A 118 -8.06 17.15 -7.99
CA ALA A 118 -8.52 16.45 -6.78
C ALA A 118 -9.77 17.11 -6.18
N ALA A 119 -9.80 18.44 -6.15
CA ALA A 119 -10.97 19.21 -5.69
C ALA A 119 -12.18 19.01 -6.61
N MET A 120 -11.98 19.08 -7.92
CA MET A 120 -13.04 18.84 -8.90
C MET A 120 -13.57 17.39 -8.80
N TYR A 121 -12.68 16.41 -8.68
CA TYR A 121 -13.08 15.02 -8.50
C TYR A 121 -13.91 14.83 -7.23
N ALA A 122 -13.47 15.36 -6.10
CA ALA A 122 -14.20 15.29 -4.84
C ALA A 122 -15.58 15.95 -4.91
N ALA A 123 -15.66 17.14 -5.52
CA ALA A 123 -16.93 17.85 -5.71
C ALA A 123 -17.90 17.07 -6.61
N THR A 124 -17.39 16.51 -7.72
CA THR A 124 -18.19 15.71 -8.64
C THR A 124 -18.74 14.44 -7.96
N ARG A 125 -17.90 13.73 -7.21
CA ARG A 125 -18.34 12.56 -6.41
C ARG A 125 -19.45 12.93 -5.45
N ASN A 126 -19.31 14.03 -4.71
CA ASN A 126 -20.32 14.49 -3.76
C ASN A 126 -21.64 14.88 -4.44
N ALA A 127 -21.57 15.59 -5.57
CA ALA A 127 -22.76 15.96 -6.33
C ALA A 127 -23.51 14.73 -6.85
N LEU A 128 -22.79 13.78 -7.44
CA LEU A 128 -23.37 12.53 -7.93
C LEU A 128 -23.94 11.67 -6.78
N TYR A 129 -23.26 11.64 -5.63
CA TYR A 129 -23.77 10.95 -4.45
C TYR A 129 -25.07 11.57 -3.95
N ALA A 130 -25.17 12.90 -3.92
CA ALA A 130 -26.39 13.62 -3.56
C ALA A 130 -27.53 13.34 -4.56
N ASP A 131 -27.20 13.16 -5.85
CA ASP A 131 -28.15 12.74 -6.91
C ASP A 131 -28.50 11.24 -6.87
N GLY A 132 -28.05 10.52 -5.84
CA GLY A 132 -28.42 9.11 -5.62
C GLY A 132 -27.48 8.09 -6.27
N LYS A 133 -26.35 8.49 -6.87
CA LYS A 133 -25.35 7.55 -7.41
C LYS A 133 -24.56 6.96 -6.25
N LYS A 134 -24.74 5.68 -5.97
CA LYS A 134 -24.18 4.98 -4.81
C LYS A 134 -23.02 4.04 -5.16
N ILE A 135 -22.73 3.86 -6.43
CA ILE A 135 -21.65 3.00 -6.93
C ILE A 135 -20.78 3.83 -7.84
N GLU A 136 -19.48 3.78 -7.62
CA GLU A 136 -18.48 4.35 -8.50
C GLU A 136 -17.61 3.24 -9.06
N ILE A 137 -17.45 3.22 -10.38
CA ILE A 137 -16.70 2.17 -11.08
C ILE A 137 -15.47 2.78 -11.73
N LEU A 138 -14.30 2.39 -11.25
CA LEU A 138 -13.03 2.70 -11.91
C LEU A 138 -12.83 1.75 -13.08
N VAL A 139 -12.82 2.32 -14.29
CA VAL A 139 -12.62 1.57 -15.52
C VAL A 139 -11.19 1.75 -16.00
N ASN A 140 -10.48 0.67 -16.28
CA ASN A 140 -9.20 0.72 -16.93
C ASN A 140 -9.15 -0.17 -18.17
N TYR A 141 -8.30 0.24 -19.15
CA TYR A 141 -8.07 -0.50 -20.40
C TYR A 141 -6.68 -1.14 -20.45
N GLN A 142 -5.88 -0.93 -19.40
CA GLN A 142 -4.53 -1.46 -19.29
C GLN A 142 -4.47 -2.48 -18.16
N PRO A 143 -4.30 -3.79 -18.46
CA PRO A 143 -4.29 -4.85 -17.44
C PRO A 143 -3.22 -4.65 -16.34
N LYS A 144 -2.15 -3.93 -16.64
CA LYS A 144 -1.10 -3.60 -15.65
C LYS A 144 -1.61 -2.69 -14.51
N LEU A 145 -2.75 -2.02 -14.70
CA LEU A 145 -3.39 -1.19 -13.67
C LEU A 145 -4.32 -1.96 -12.74
N HIS A 146 -4.45 -3.28 -12.91
CA HIS A 146 -5.30 -4.12 -12.07
C HIS A 146 -5.08 -3.84 -10.57
N PHE A 147 -3.86 -3.99 -10.07
CA PHE A 147 -3.57 -3.77 -8.64
C PHE A 147 -3.66 -2.30 -8.21
N THR A 148 -3.56 -1.34 -9.13
CA THR A 148 -3.87 0.07 -8.84
C THR A 148 -5.36 0.23 -8.57
N SER A 149 -6.21 -0.44 -9.35
CA SER A 149 -7.65 -0.46 -9.13
C SER A 149 -8.04 -1.15 -7.81
N GLU A 150 -7.36 -2.25 -7.46
CA GLU A 150 -7.55 -2.94 -6.17
C GLU A 150 -7.18 -2.05 -4.99
N TRP A 151 -6.06 -1.33 -5.09
CA TRP A 151 -5.67 -0.34 -4.07
C TRP A 151 -6.69 0.81 -3.98
N TRP A 152 -7.17 1.34 -5.10
CA TRP A 152 -8.18 2.39 -5.13
C TRP A 152 -9.48 1.95 -4.42
N LYS A 153 -9.93 0.71 -4.64
CA LYS A 153 -11.08 0.14 -3.93
C LYS A 153 -10.84 0.06 -2.43
N GLN A 154 -9.68 -0.40 -2.00
CA GLN A 154 -9.30 -0.43 -0.59
C GLN A 154 -9.28 0.98 0.01
N LEU A 155 -8.68 1.94 -0.69
CA LEU A 155 -8.56 3.32 -0.23
C LEU A 155 -9.92 3.93 0.10
N TYR A 156 -10.87 3.82 -0.81
CA TYR A 156 -12.22 4.35 -0.61
C TYR A 156 -13.08 3.46 0.28
N GLY A 157 -13.06 2.16 0.11
CA GLY A 157 -13.85 1.22 0.89
C GLY A 157 -13.53 1.24 2.39
N GLU A 158 -12.27 1.48 2.75
CA GLU A 158 -11.87 1.64 4.16
C GLU A 158 -11.99 3.09 4.69
N SER A 159 -12.23 4.06 3.83
CA SER A 159 -12.32 5.49 4.21
C SER A 159 -13.75 5.98 4.33
N GLU A 160 -14.66 5.40 3.59
CA GLU A 160 -16.10 5.74 3.56
C GLU A 160 -16.94 4.77 4.40
N GLY A 161 -18.25 4.92 4.38
CA GLY A 161 -19.20 4.03 5.06
C GLY A 161 -19.54 4.40 6.49
N LYS A 162 -19.07 5.51 7.01
CA LYS A 162 -19.47 6.03 8.33
C LYS A 162 -20.95 6.41 8.32
N GLU A 163 -21.67 6.06 9.37
CA GLU A 163 -23.11 6.32 9.50
C GLU A 163 -23.93 5.74 8.33
N ASN A 164 -23.49 4.66 7.73
CA ASN A 164 -24.07 4.05 6.52
C ASN A 164 -24.10 5.00 5.31
N LYS A 165 -23.18 5.96 5.23
CA LYS A 165 -23.01 6.90 4.13
C LYS A 165 -21.73 6.58 3.37
N GLY A 166 -21.73 6.83 2.07
CA GLY A 166 -20.56 6.65 1.20
C GLY A 166 -20.92 5.95 -0.11
N ILE A 167 -19.94 5.90 -0.98
CA ILE A 167 -20.04 5.32 -2.32
C ILE A 167 -19.35 3.96 -2.31
N PHE A 168 -20.00 2.95 -2.90
CA PHE A 168 -19.37 1.64 -3.08
C PHE A 168 -18.36 1.68 -4.24
N PRO A 169 -17.06 1.48 -3.96
CA PRO A 169 -16.04 1.47 -5.01
C PRO A 169 -15.98 0.10 -5.70
N ALA A 170 -16.09 0.08 -7.02
CA ALA A 170 -15.91 -1.08 -7.85
C ALA A 170 -14.89 -0.82 -8.96
N SER A 171 -14.38 -1.85 -9.61
CA SER A 171 -13.52 -1.70 -10.79
C SER A 171 -13.82 -2.76 -11.84
N VAL A 172 -13.58 -2.41 -13.10
CA VAL A 172 -13.65 -3.34 -14.24
C VAL A 172 -12.48 -3.12 -15.19
N GLU A 173 -12.06 -4.17 -15.85
CA GLU A 173 -11.02 -4.15 -16.88
C GLU A 173 -11.66 -4.47 -18.22
N PHE A 174 -11.82 -3.47 -19.07
CA PHE A 174 -12.54 -3.63 -20.33
C PHE A 174 -11.83 -4.52 -21.35
N THR A 175 -10.65 -5.00 -21.09
CA THR A 175 -9.99 -6.01 -21.90
C THR A 175 -10.39 -7.44 -21.53
N ALA A 176 -10.72 -7.70 -20.26
CA ALA A 176 -11.10 -9.03 -19.77
C ALA A 176 -12.60 -9.14 -19.50
N ASP A 177 -13.21 -8.09 -18.97
CA ASP A 177 -14.61 -8.10 -18.51
C ASP A 177 -15.64 -7.80 -19.63
N LEU A 178 -15.18 -7.64 -20.87
CA LEU A 178 -16.06 -7.43 -22.03
C LEU A 178 -16.49 -8.73 -22.74
N HIS A 179 -16.05 -9.88 -22.27
CA HIS A 179 -16.31 -11.18 -22.93
C HIS A 179 -17.21 -12.08 -22.13
#